data_5b0368436fe5fbe28d0530ea0128e441
#
_entry.id   5b0368436fe5fbe28d0530ea0128e441
#
_cell.length_a   1.000
_cell.length_b   1.000
_cell.length_c   1.000
_cell.angle_alpha   90.00
_cell.angle_beta   90.00
_cell.angle_gamma   90.00
#
_symmetry.space_group_name_H-M   'P 1'
#
loop_
_entity.id
_entity.type
_entity.pdbx_description
1 polymer ?
#
loop_
_entity_poly.entity_id
_entity_poly.type
_entity_poly.pdbx_seq_one_letter_code
_entity_poly.pdbx_strand_id
1 'polypeptide(L)'
;MPTKPFLLLFLLPAAFMHADNKKPTTLREILLAELRSTDTSEEWFVPASIAVKGLTAEQASWTDGKGNHSVGQLTYHMVFWNRQNLSRLKGEKTQQYSGNNNETFDKFDSKTWNDTVEQLHQVMAELEKWVETVDEAKLRDSAQVLTHISTHNAYHIGQIIYVRKEQGSWDPKNGVN
;
A
#
# COMPACT_ATOMS: atom_id res chain seq x y z
N MET A 1 -17.07 8.42 63.16
CA MET A 1 -16.43 8.98 61.95
C MET A 1 -15.90 7.81 61.16
N PRO A 2 -16.40 7.52 59.94
CA PRO A 2 -15.89 6.40 59.16
C PRO A 2 -14.70 6.88 58.33
N THR A 3 -13.59 6.15 58.41
CA THR A 3 -12.36 6.33 57.66
C THR A 3 -12.57 5.78 56.22
N LYS A 4 -12.37 6.63 55.21
CA LYS A 4 -12.40 6.23 53.79
C LYS A 4 -11.09 5.52 53.41
N PRO A 5 -11.14 4.41 52.69
CA PRO A 5 -9.92 3.79 52.17
C PRO A 5 -9.36 4.60 50.98
N PHE A 6 -8.06 4.86 51.05
CA PHE A 6 -7.28 5.51 50.00
C PHE A 6 -6.96 4.45 48.91
N LEU A 7 -7.60 4.59 47.74
CA LEU A 7 -7.33 3.71 46.60
C LEU A 7 -6.07 4.20 45.88
N LEU A 8 -4.97 3.46 46.06
CA LEU A 8 -3.69 3.73 45.40
C LEU A 8 -3.78 3.21 43.93
N LEU A 9 -3.96 4.12 43.01
CA LEU A 9 -3.99 3.81 41.56
C LEU A 9 -2.55 3.63 41.07
N PHE A 10 -2.11 2.38 40.87
CA PHE A 10 -0.83 2.08 40.23
C PHE A 10 -0.95 2.39 38.73
N LEU A 11 -0.41 3.52 38.31
CA LEU A 11 -0.13 3.82 36.91
C LEU A 11 1.08 2.96 36.47
N LEU A 12 0.81 1.88 35.76
CA LEU A 12 1.83 1.16 35.00
C LEU A 12 2.32 2.07 33.86
N PRO A 13 3.63 2.31 33.72
CA PRO A 13 4.14 3.03 32.57
C PRO A 13 3.89 2.20 31.31
N ALA A 14 3.16 2.76 30.34
CA ALA A 14 3.10 2.21 29.00
C ALA A 14 4.52 2.25 28.42
N ALA A 15 5.14 1.09 28.33
CA ALA A 15 6.39 0.94 27.59
C ALA A 15 6.08 1.20 26.10
N PHE A 16 6.39 2.40 25.64
CA PHE A 16 6.50 2.67 24.22
C PHE A 16 7.63 1.78 23.69
N MET A 17 7.26 0.67 23.04
CA MET A 17 8.19 -0.08 22.23
C MET A 17 8.61 0.84 21.07
N HIS A 18 9.74 1.51 21.23
CA HIS A 18 10.46 2.09 20.11
C HIS A 18 10.83 0.91 19.22
N ALA A 19 10.21 0.81 18.05
CA ALA A 19 10.73 -0.04 17.00
C ALA A 19 12.17 0.42 16.75
N ASP A 20 13.13 -0.51 16.90
CA ASP A 20 14.55 -0.25 16.67
C ASP A 20 14.68 0.10 15.18
N ASN A 21 14.76 1.39 14.84
CA ASN A 21 14.89 1.92 13.47
C ASN A 21 16.32 1.64 12.96
N LYS A 22 16.72 0.36 12.98
CA LYS A 22 17.99 -0.10 12.42
C LYS A 22 17.92 0.09 10.90
N LYS A 23 18.86 0.85 10.35
CA LYS A 23 18.96 1.01 8.89
C LYS A 23 19.11 -0.35 8.21
N PRO A 24 18.38 -0.61 7.12
CA PRO A 24 18.52 -1.84 6.36
C PRO A 24 19.93 -1.94 5.79
N THR A 25 20.57 -3.11 5.94
CA THR A 25 21.96 -3.35 5.58
C THR A 25 22.14 -4.44 4.52
N THR A 26 21.15 -5.32 4.41
CA THR A 26 21.15 -6.39 3.42
C THR A 26 20.20 -6.06 2.27
N LEU A 27 20.39 -6.69 1.11
CA LEU A 27 19.47 -6.55 -0.02
C LEU A 27 18.02 -6.86 0.37
N ARG A 28 17.82 -7.93 1.16
CA ARG A 28 16.50 -8.33 1.65
C ARG A 28 15.86 -7.23 2.51
N GLU A 29 16.60 -6.71 3.47
CA GLU A 29 16.12 -5.64 4.34
C GLU A 29 15.78 -4.37 3.55
N ILE A 30 16.60 -4.00 2.55
CA ILE A 30 16.34 -2.85 1.67
C ILE A 30 15.05 -3.06 0.87
N LEU A 31 14.91 -4.21 0.20
CA LEU A 31 13.72 -4.50 -0.61
C LEU A 31 12.44 -4.59 0.22
N LEU A 32 12.51 -5.12 1.44
CA LEU A 32 11.38 -5.11 2.38
C LEU A 32 11.02 -3.69 2.83
N ALA A 33 12.01 -2.86 3.14
CA ALA A 33 11.76 -1.46 3.52
C ALA A 33 11.08 -0.70 2.38
N GLU A 34 11.55 -0.88 1.13
CA GLU A 34 10.94 -0.25 -0.05
C GLU A 34 9.50 -0.72 -0.31
N LEU A 35 9.20 -2.03 -0.18
CA LEU A 35 7.83 -2.53 -0.30
C LEU A 35 6.93 -1.95 0.80
N ARG A 36 7.38 -1.98 2.05
CA ARG A 36 6.63 -1.45 3.20
C ARG A 36 6.38 0.04 3.10
N SER A 37 7.32 0.81 2.58
CA SER A 37 7.12 2.25 2.35
C SER A 37 5.99 2.55 1.37
N THR A 38 5.71 1.63 0.44
CA THR A 38 4.58 1.76 -0.50
C THR A 38 3.28 1.14 0.00
N ASP A 39 3.29 0.37 1.09
CA ASP A 39 2.08 -0.28 1.63
C ASP A 39 1.63 0.34 2.95
N THR A 40 2.44 0.24 4.02
CA THR A 40 2.00 0.53 5.39
C THR A 40 2.90 1.48 6.16
N SER A 41 4.19 1.63 5.79
CA SER A 41 5.15 2.42 6.55
C SER A 41 5.24 3.84 6.03
N GLU A 42 4.97 4.82 6.90
CA GLU A 42 5.18 6.23 6.60
C GLU A 42 6.67 6.54 6.66
N GLU A 43 7.27 6.80 5.50
CA GLU A 43 8.67 7.17 5.36
C GLU A 43 8.78 8.56 4.69
N TRP A 44 9.23 8.62 3.44
CA TRP A 44 9.37 9.88 2.70
C TRP A 44 8.08 10.33 2.03
N PHE A 45 7.10 9.44 1.92
CA PHE A 45 5.80 9.69 1.33
C PHE A 45 4.72 8.84 2.02
N VAL A 46 3.48 9.18 1.74
CA VAL A 46 2.31 8.51 2.33
C VAL A 46 2.12 7.13 1.68
N PRO A 47 2.02 6.05 2.45
CA PRO A 47 1.80 4.70 1.91
C PRO A 47 0.37 4.51 1.36
N ALA A 48 0.18 3.44 0.58
CA ALA A 48 -1.11 3.12 -0.04
C ALA A 48 -2.23 2.95 1.00
N SER A 49 -1.94 2.34 2.16
CA SER A 49 -2.92 2.15 3.25
C SER A 49 -3.55 3.45 3.73
N ILE A 50 -2.79 4.55 3.74
CA ILE A 50 -3.29 5.89 4.08
C ILE A 50 -3.91 6.55 2.84
N ALA A 51 -3.28 6.40 1.67
CA ALA A 51 -3.73 7.03 0.43
C ALA A 51 -5.16 6.62 0.02
N VAL A 52 -5.56 5.36 0.26
CA VAL A 52 -6.91 4.85 -0.06
C VAL A 52 -7.90 4.89 1.10
N LYS A 53 -7.43 5.22 2.31
CA LYS A 53 -8.24 5.13 3.54
C LYS A 53 -9.45 6.06 3.53
N GLY A 54 -10.58 5.51 3.96
CA GLY A 54 -11.80 6.28 4.26
C GLY A 54 -12.57 6.79 3.04
N LEU A 55 -12.20 6.40 1.82
CA LEU A 55 -12.96 6.74 0.61
C LEU A 55 -14.21 5.90 0.49
N THR A 56 -15.32 6.54 0.11
CA THR A 56 -16.52 5.85 -0.34
C THR A 56 -16.35 5.35 -1.78
N ALA A 57 -17.19 4.41 -2.21
CA ALA A 57 -17.22 3.93 -3.60
C ALA A 57 -17.46 5.08 -4.61
N GLU A 58 -18.28 6.05 -4.24
CA GLU A 58 -18.54 7.25 -5.04
C GLU A 58 -17.28 8.11 -5.18
N GLN A 59 -16.59 8.40 -4.07
CA GLN A 59 -15.32 9.13 -4.09
C GLN A 59 -14.24 8.39 -4.87
N ALA A 60 -14.17 7.05 -4.72
CA ALA A 60 -13.20 6.24 -5.47
C ALA A 60 -13.45 6.25 -6.98
N SER A 61 -14.69 6.47 -7.42
CA SER A 61 -15.08 6.50 -8.84
C SER A 61 -15.04 7.88 -9.47
N TRP A 62 -14.86 8.91 -8.65
CA TRP A 62 -14.85 10.30 -9.12
C TRP A 62 -13.72 10.55 -10.14
N THR A 63 -14.03 11.28 -11.21
CA THR A 63 -13.08 11.79 -12.20
C THR A 63 -13.33 13.27 -12.43
N ASP A 64 -12.31 13.98 -12.88
CA ASP A 64 -12.40 15.40 -13.24
C ASP A 64 -13.06 15.67 -14.60
N GLY A 65 -13.46 14.63 -15.33
CA GLY A 65 -14.05 14.72 -16.67
C GLY A 65 -13.04 15.06 -17.78
N LYS A 66 -11.75 15.12 -17.50
CA LYS A 66 -10.69 15.47 -18.46
C LYS A 66 -9.90 14.26 -18.97
N GLY A 67 -10.38 13.05 -18.71
CA GLY A 67 -9.72 11.80 -19.12
C GLY A 67 -8.69 11.27 -18.11
N ASN A 68 -8.62 11.85 -16.91
CA ASN A 68 -7.78 11.32 -15.83
C ASN A 68 -8.45 10.12 -15.15
N HIS A 69 -7.63 9.20 -14.64
CA HIS A 69 -8.12 8.04 -13.90
C HIS A 69 -8.62 8.41 -12.51
N SER A 70 -9.67 7.73 -12.06
CA SER A 70 -10.17 7.81 -10.68
C SER A 70 -9.24 7.10 -9.70
N VAL A 71 -9.40 7.37 -8.40
CA VAL A 71 -8.67 6.65 -7.34
C VAL A 71 -8.90 5.14 -7.45
N GLY A 72 -10.14 4.71 -7.69
CA GLY A 72 -10.48 3.30 -7.84
C GLY A 72 -9.80 2.64 -9.03
N GLN A 73 -9.76 3.31 -10.18
CA GLN A 73 -9.05 2.83 -11.36
C GLN A 73 -7.54 2.70 -11.11
N LEU A 74 -6.92 3.69 -10.48
CA LEU A 74 -5.50 3.65 -10.11
C LEU A 74 -5.20 2.51 -9.12
N THR A 75 -6.06 2.32 -8.12
CA THR A 75 -5.92 1.24 -7.12
C THR A 75 -6.08 -0.13 -7.78
N TYR A 76 -7.08 -0.31 -8.65
CA TYR A 76 -7.30 -1.56 -9.38
C TYR A 76 -6.10 -1.89 -10.29
N HIS A 77 -5.54 -0.90 -10.97
CA HIS A 77 -4.33 -1.03 -11.79
C HIS A 77 -3.12 -1.50 -10.95
N MET A 78 -2.92 -0.94 -9.76
CA MET A 78 -1.87 -1.39 -8.85
C MET A 78 -2.08 -2.86 -8.45
N VAL A 79 -3.31 -3.24 -8.08
CA VAL A 79 -3.65 -4.64 -7.76
C VAL A 79 -3.32 -5.57 -8.92
N PHE A 80 -3.73 -5.22 -10.13
CA PHE A 80 -3.49 -6.01 -11.32
C PHE A 80 -1.99 -6.27 -11.53
N TRP A 81 -1.17 -5.23 -11.56
CA TRP A 81 0.26 -5.37 -11.84
C TRP A 81 1.04 -6.03 -10.71
N ASN A 82 0.69 -5.73 -9.46
CA ASN A 82 1.31 -6.40 -8.31
C ASN A 82 1.03 -7.91 -8.32
N ARG A 83 -0.19 -8.34 -8.64
CA ARG A 83 -0.54 -9.77 -8.82
C ARG A 83 0.20 -10.41 -9.99
N GLN A 84 0.26 -9.74 -11.14
CA GLN A 84 1.01 -10.24 -12.29
C GLN A 84 2.48 -10.48 -11.96
N ASN A 85 3.11 -9.52 -11.28
CA ASN A 85 4.50 -9.62 -10.90
C ASN A 85 4.72 -10.69 -9.81
N LEU A 86 3.86 -10.76 -8.81
CA LEU A 86 3.91 -11.80 -7.77
C LEU A 86 3.81 -13.20 -8.36
N SER A 87 2.86 -13.43 -9.28
CA SER A 87 2.74 -14.72 -9.98
C SER A 87 4.00 -15.09 -10.75
N ARG A 88 4.61 -14.11 -11.45
CA ARG A 88 5.91 -14.33 -12.14
C ARG A 88 7.03 -14.69 -11.16
N LEU A 89 7.12 -13.97 -10.03
CA LEU A 89 8.11 -14.23 -8.99
C LEU A 89 7.95 -15.64 -8.37
N LYS A 90 6.72 -16.09 -8.20
CA LYS A 90 6.39 -17.46 -7.73
C LYS A 90 6.58 -18.52 -8.80
N GLY A 91 6.71 -18.16 -10.08
CA GLY A 91 6.71 -19.09 -11.22
C GLY A 91 5.33 -19.66 -11.51
N GLU A 92 4.29 -18.97 -11.12
CA GLU A 92 2.90 -19.34 -11.33
C GLU A 92 2.37 -18.78 -12.66
N LYS A 93 1.21 -19.32 -13.10
CA LYS A 93 0.52 -18.78 -14.27
C LYS A 93 -0.01 -17.37 -13.98
N THR A 94 0.37 -16.41 -14.82
CA THR A 94 -0.13 -15.04 -14.73
C THR A 94 -1.58 -14.93 -15.22
N GLN A 95 -2.29 -13.90 -14.76
CA GLN A 95 -3.60 -13.56 -15.31
C GLN A 95 -3.47 -13.24 -16.79
N GLN A 96 -4.46 -13.62 -17.61
CA GLN A 96 -4.49 -13.31 -19.02
C GLN A 96 -4.54 -11.78 -19.24
N TYR A 97 -3.68 -11.29 -20.12
CA TYR A 97 -3.54 -9.87 -20.43
C TYR A 97 -3.42 -9.70 -21.94
N SER A 98 -4.27 -8.82 -22.52
CA SER A 98 -4.35 -8.58 -23.97
C SER A 98 -3.17 -7.79 -24.54
N GLY A 99 -2.37 -7.13 -23.69
CA GLY A 99 -1.37 -6.13 -24.06
C GLY A 99 -1.91 -4.70 -24.05
N ASN A 100 -3.21 -4.49 -23.91
CA ASN A 100 -3.80 -3.17 -23.79
C ASN A 100 -3.81 -2.70 -22.31
N ASN A 101 -2.92 -1.79 -21.96
CA ASN A 101 -2.80 -1.31 -20.58
C ASN A 101 -4.07 -0.60 -20.05
N ASN A 102 -4.90 -0.02 -20.93
CA ASN A 102 -6.13 0.64 -20.50
C ASN A 102 -7.10 -0.33 -19.80
N GLU A 103 -7.13 -1.60 -20.20
CA GLU A 103 -7.97 -2.62 -19.56
C GLU A 103 -7.66 -2.81 -18.06
N THR A 104 -6.47 -2.45 -17.61
CA THR A 104 -6.06 -2.53 -16.22
C THR A 104 -6.61 -1.40 -15.36
N PHE A 105 -7.20 -0.38 -15.96
CA PHE A 105 -7.93 0.71 -15.34
C PHE A 105 -9.45 0.57 -15.57
N ASP A 106 -9.85 0.26 -16.78
CA ASP A 106 -11.26 0.29 -17.22
C ASP A 106 -12.11 -0.83 -16.61
N LYS A 107 -11.49 -1.89 -16.10
CA LYS A 107 -12.21 -3.00 -15.43
C LYS A 107 -12.58 -2.71 -13.99
N PHE A 108 -12.22 -1.54 -13.44
CA PHE A 108 -12.66 -1.15 -12.10
C PHE A 108 -14.18 -0.95 -12.06
N ASP A 109 -14.84 -1.56 -11.07
CA ASP A 109 -16.26 -1.35 -10.74
C ASP A 109 -16.35 -0.78 -9.32
N SER A 110 -17.03 0.37 -9.18
CA SER A 110 -17.24 1.03 -7.89
C SER A 110 -17.88 0.15 -6.83
N LYS A 111 -18.74 -0.79 -7.23
CA LYS A 111 -19.37 -1.76 -6.32
C LYS A 111 -18.37 -2.68 -5.63
N THR A 112 -17.19 -2.85 -6.21
CA THR A 112 -16.11 -3.70 -5.70
C THR A 112 -15.01 -2.88 -5.03
N TRP A 113 -15.25 -1.60 -4.67
CA TRP A 113 -14.23 -0.73 -4.10
C TRP A 113 -13.57 -1.32 -2.85
N ASN A 114 -14.36 -1.79 -1.89
CA ASN A 114 -13.83 -2.38 -0.66
C ASN A 114 -12.99 -3.64 -0.94
N ASP A 115 -13.46 -4.49 -1.86
CA ASP A 115 -12.73 -5.69 -2.29
C ASP A 115 -11.42 -5.31 -2.99
N THR A 116 -11.41 -4.22 -3.77
CA THR A 116 -10.21 -3.72 -4.44
C THR A 116 -9.16 -3.26 -3.43
N VAL A 117 -9.57 -2.55 -2.36
CA VAL A 117 -8.68 -2.13 -1.27
C VAL A 117 -8.14 -3.34 -0.51
N GLU A 118 -8.99 -4.31 -0.17
CA GLU A 118 -8.56 -5.54 0.48
C GLU A 118 -7.56 -6.32 -0.37
N GLN A 119 -7.82 -6.43 -1.68
CA GLN A 119 -6.93 -7.09 -2.63
C GLN A 119 -5.57 -6.39 -2.76
N LEU A 120 -5.54 -5.05 -2.66
CA LEU A 120 -4.29 -4.29 -2.65
C LEU A 120 -3.45 -4.69 -1.44
N HIS A 121 -4.02 -4.62 -0.23
CA HIS A 121 -3.31 -5.00 0.99
C HIS A 121 -2.87 -6.47 0.98
N GLN A 122 -3.72 -7.37 0.51
CA GLN A 122 -3.38 -8.78 0.39
C GLN A 122 -2.19 -9.02 -0.53
N VAL A 123 -2.18 -8.46 -1.73
CA VAL A 123 -1.08 -8.68 -2.68
C VAL A 123 0.23 -8.05 -2.21
N MET A 124 0.17 -6.91 -1.52
CA MET A 124 1.36 -6.27 -0.94
C MET A 124 1.94 -7.12 0.19
N ALA A 125 1.12 -7.62 1.10
CA ALA A 125 1.56 -8.55 2.15
C ALA A 125 2.16 -9.85 1.58
N GLU A 126 1.60 -10.38 0.48
CA GLU A 126 2.15 -11.55 -0.20
C GLU A 126 3.50 -11.27 -0.87
N LEU A 127 3.71 -10.07 -1.43
CA LEU A 127 5.01 -9.63 -1.97
C LEU A 127 6.07 -9.55 -0.86
N GLU A 128 5.73 -8.93 0.28
CA GLU A 128 6.62 -8.89 1.43
C GLU A 128 6.97 -10.29 1.91
N LYS A 129 5.97 -11.17 2.06
CA LYS A 129 6.17 -12.56 2.47
C LYS A 129 7.07 -13.32 1.50
N TRP A 130 6.92 -13.10 0.21
CA TRP A 130 7.78 -13.71 -0.80
C TRP A 130 9.23 -13.23 -0.61
N VAL A 131 9.47 -11.92 -0.44
CA VAL A 131 10.81 -11.37 -0.18
C VAL A 131 11.40 -11.92 1.12
N GLU A 132 10.60 -12.08 2.18
CA GLU A 132 11.05 -12.64 3.46
C GLU A 132 11.55 -14.08 3.35
N THR A 133 10.96 -14.88 2.47
CA THR A 133 11.13 -16.35 2.46
C THR A 133 11.90 -16.92 1.28
N VAL A 134 12.05 -16.16 0.20
CA VAL A 134 12.79 -16.62 -1.00
C VAL A 134 14.29 -16.78 -0.70
N ASP A 135 14.97 -17.69 -1.39
CA ASP A 135 16.43 -17.85 -1.29
C ASP A 135 17.18 -16.62 -1.85
N GLU A 136 18.42 -16.44 -1.37
CA GLU A 136 19.24 -15.26 -1.69
C GLU A 136 19.62 -15.15 -3.19
N ALA A 137 19.75 -16.27 -3.91
CA ALA A 137 20.07 -16.24 -5.33
C ALA A 137 18.89 -15.70 -6.13
N LYS A 138 17.70 -16.28 -5.90
CA LYS A 138 16.46 -15.83 -6.54
C LYS A 138 16.06 -14.43 -6.14
N LEU A 139 16.35 -14.02 -4.89
CA LEU A 139 16.14 -12.64 -4.43
C LEU A 139 16.98 -11.65 -5.24
N ARG A 140 18.28 -11.94 -5.43
CA ARG A 140 19.17 -11.10 -6.26
C ARG A 140 18.70 -11.00 -7.70
N ASP A 141 18.32 -12.12 -8.30
CA ASP A 141 17.81 -12.17 -9.68
C ASP A 141 16.52 -11.37 -9.85
N SER A 142 15.71 -11.25 -8.78
CA SER A 142 14.43 -10.55 -8.77
C SER A 142 14.51 -9.10 -8.28
N ALA A 143 15.68 -8.63 -7.82
CA ALA A 143 15.80 -7.32 -7.17
C ALA A 143 15.34 -6.15 -8.05
N GLN A 144 15.66 -6.18 -9.35
CA GLN A 144 15.20 -5.15 -10.29
C GLN A 144 13.67 -5.11 -10.40
N VAL A 145 13.01 -6.26 -10.49
CA VAL A 145 11.55 -6.34 -10.59
C VAL A 145 10.91 -5.82 -9.30
N LEU A 146 11.44 -6.18 -8.13
CA LEU A 146 10.95 -5.69 -6.84
C LEU A 146 11.09 -4.18 -6.70
N THR A 147 12.22 -3.61 -7.15
CA THR A 147 12.41 -2.16 -7.20
C THR A 147 11.40 -1.49 -8.13
N HIS A 148 11.14 -2.07 -9.30
CA HIS A 148 10.12 -1.55 -10.23
C HIS A 148 8.71 -1.62 -9.64
N ILE A 149 8.38 -2.66 -8.87
CA ILE A 149 7.10 -2.75 -8.14
C ILE A 149 6.96 -1.57 -7.17
N SER A 150 7.96 -1.34 -6.31
CA SER A 150 7.92 -0.25 -5.34
C SER A 150 7.82 1.13 -6.00
N THR A 151 8.63 1.40 -7.03
CA THR A 151 8.58 2.68 -7.74
C THR A 151 7.27 2.89 -8.51
N HIS A 152 6.70 1.85 -9.10
CA HIS A 152 5.40 1.90 -9.76
C HIS A 152 4.27 2.19 -8.75
N ASN A 153 4.29 1.52 -7.59
CA ASN A 153 3.34 1.78 -6.52
C ASN A 153 3.46 3.23 -6.02
N ALA A 154 4.67 3.71 -5.73
CA ALA A 154 4.90 5.09 -5.29
C ALA A 154 4.38 6.13 -6.31
N TYR A 155 4.59 5.88 -7.62
CA TYR A 155 4.07 6.72 -8.69
C TYR A 155 2.54 6.82 -8.65
N HIS A 156 1.84 5.69 -8.51
CA HIS A 156 0.37 5.70 -8.48
C HIS A 156 -0.18 6.21 -7.15
N ILE A 157 0.49 6.00 -6.02
CA ILE A 157 0.13 6.60 -4.74
C ILE A 157 0.13 8.14 -4.84
N GLY A 158 1.16 8.71 -5.46
CA GLY A 158 1.21 10.14 -5.72
C GLY A 158 0.02 10.65 -6.56
N GLN A 159 -0.38 9.90 -7.60
CA GLN A 159 -1.56 10.21 -8.40
C GLN A 159 -2.85 10.10 -7.58
N ILE A 160 -3.00 9.06 -6.76
CA ILE A 160 -4.17 8.89 -5.86
C ILE A 160 -4.31 10.10 -4.94
N ILE A 161 -3.24 10.53 -4.28
CA ILE A 161 -3.25 11.70 -3.40
C ILE A 161 -3.63 12.96 -4.18
N TYR A 162 -3.07 13.14 -5.37
CA TYR A 162 -3.41 14.27 -6.24
C TYR A 162 -4.91 14.31 -6.58
N VAL A 163 -5.47 13.19 -7.03
CA VAL A 163 -6.92 13.08 -7.34
C VAL A 163 -7.76 13.36 -6.09
N ARG A 164 -7.37 12.85 -4.91
CA ARG A 164 -8.05 13.13 -3.65
C ARG A 164 -8.02 14.59 -3.25
N LYS A 165 -6.93 15.30 -3.52
CA LYS A 165 -6.84 16.75 -3.30
C LYS A 165 -7.77 17.51 -4.25
N GLU A 166 -7.78 17.15 -5.53
CA GLU A 166 -8.67 17.76 -6.54
C GLU A 166 -10.15 17.58 -6.21
N GLN A 167 -10.56 16.41 -5.73
CA GLN A 167 -11.96 16.17 -5.32
C GLN A 167 -12.30 16.64 -3.90
N GLY A 168 -11.34 17.15 -3.13
CA GLY A 168 -11.54 17.62 -1.75
C GLY A 168 -11.71 16.53 -0.70
N SER A 169 -11.29 15.28 -0.96
CA SER A 169 -11.39 14.15 -0.02
C SER A 169 -10.07 13.86 0.73
N TRP A 170 -9.02 14.63 0.50
CA TRP A 170 -7.75 14.50 1.22
C TRP A 170 -7.77 15.28 2.52
N ASP A 171 -7.49 14.61 3.64
CA ASP A 171 -7.26 15.28 4.92
C ASP A 171 -5.76 15.63 5.04
N PRO A 172 -5.39 16.92 5.12
CA PRO A 172 -3.99 17.34 5.27
C PRO A 172 -3.27 16.75 6.50
N LYS A 173 -4.02 16.30 7.53
CA LYS A 173 -3.46 15.63 8.71
C LYS A 173 -2.81 14.28 8.39
N ASN A 174 -3.14 13.71 7.25
CA ASN A 174 -2.51 12.48 6.75
C ASN A 174 -1.13 12.71 6.11
N GLY A 175 -0.56 13.90 6.21
CA GLY A 175 0.69 14.29 5.55
C GLY A 175 0.47 14.80 4.12
N VAL A 176 1.53 15.30 3.49
CA VAL A 176 1.53 15.85 2.11
C VAL A 176 0.56 17.02 1.97
N ASN A 177 0.93 18.18 2.51
CA ASN A 177 0.20 19.46 2.43
C ASN A 177 0.27 20.08 1.03
#